data_87cb3a9a6ca340b71e7fe90ff22812cd
#
_entry.id   87cb3a9a6ca340b71e7fe90ff22812cd
#
_cell.length_a   1.000
_cell.length_b   1.000
_cell.length_c   1.000
_cell.angle_alpha   90.00
_cell.angle_beta   90.00
_cell.angle_gamma   90.00
#
_symmetry.space_group_name_H-M   'P 1'
#
loop_
_entity.id
_entity.type
_entity.pdbx_description
1 polymer ?
#
loop_
_entity_poly.entity_id
_entity_poly.type
_entity_poly.pdbx_seq_one_letter_code
_entity_poly.pdbx_strand_id
1 'polypeptide(L)'
;MTYARIDTNHKEIVAALRQAGATVVSLAAMKHGCPDLLVGYQNETLLMEIKKDKKAKFTPDQIEFMGKWKGGAVSRVDSVDAAIRALGITRKVL
;
A
#
# COMPACT_ATOMS: atom_id res chain seq x y z
N MET A 1 19.91 11.93 -13.43
CA MET A 1 18.46 11.92 -13.36
C MET A 1 17.99 10.77 -12.47
N THR A 2 17.24 11.10 -11.46
CA THR A 2 16.77 10.11 -10.49
C THR A 2 15.33 9.74 -10.80
N TYR A 3 15.11 8.49 -11.05
CA TYR A 3 13.78 7.95 -11.17
C TYR A 3 13.34 7.43 -9.82
N ALA A 4 12.11 7.69 -9.45
CA ALA A 4 11.52 6.93 -8.39
C ALA A 4 11.46 5.48 -8.87
N ARG A 5 12.16 4.60 -8.17
CA ARG A 5 12.10 3.19 -8.49
C ARG A 5 10.77 2.64 -8.02
N ILE A 6 10.00 2.18 -8.99
CA ILE A 6 8.82 1.41 -8.69
C ILE A 6 9.25 -0.04 -8.67
N ASP A 7 9.11 -0.68 -7.52
CA ASP A 7 9.44 -2.09 -7.37
C ASP A 7 8.58 -2.94 -8.30
N THR A 8 9.14 -4.06 -8.75
CA THR A 8 8.45 -4.95 -9.68
C THR A 8 7.07 -5.36 -9.16
N ASN A 9 6.96 -5.62 -7.86
CA ASN A 9 5.71 -6.03 -7.24
C ASN A 9 4.66 -4.91 -7.17
N HIS A 10 5.05 -3.66 -7.39
CA HIS A 10 4.12 -2.52 -7.34
C HIS A 10 3.00 -2.70 -8.38
N LYS A 11 3.37 -2.99 -9.62
CA LYS A 11 2.39 -3.18 -10.69
C LYS A 11 1.47 -4.35 -10.44
N GLU A 12 2.02 -5.46 -9.95
CA GLU A 12 1.24 -6.65 -9.64
C GLU A 12 0.22 -6.38 -8.55
N ILE A 13 0.64 -5.67 -7.52
CA ILE A 13 -0.23 -5.34 -6.40
C ILE A 13 -1.36 -4.42 -6.86
N VAL A 14 -1.06 -3.38 -7.63
CA VAL A 14 -2.08 -2.47 -8.14
C VAL A 14 -3.09 -3.22 -9.02
N ALA A 15 -2.59 -4.07 -9.91
CA ALA A 15 -3.46 -4.86 -10.79
C ALA A 15 -4.37 -5.78 -9.99
N ALA A 16 -3.83 -6.46 -8.98
CA ALA A 16 -4.60 -7.37 -8.14
C ALA A 16 -5.67 -6.64 -7.34
N LEU A 17 -5.34 -5.48 -6.78
CA LEU A 17 -6.31 -4.66 -6.05
C LEU A 17 -7.46 -4.22 -6.95
N ARG A 18 -7.14 -3.77 -8.16
CA ARG A 18 -8.17 -3.36 -9.12
C ARG A 18 -9.04 -4.53 -9.55
N GLN A 19 -8.46 -5.70 -9.76
CA GLN A 19 -9.20 -6.90 -10.08
C GLN A 19 -10.15 -7.31 -8.95
N ALA A 20 -9.75 -7.08 -7.71
CA ALA A 20 -10.59 -7.36 -6.55
C ALA A 20 -11.74 -6.35 -6.37
N GLY A 21 -11.77 -5.31 -7.20
CA GLY A 21 -12.82 -4.30 -7.13
C GLY A 21 -12.44 -3.01 -6.42
N ALA A 22 -11.18 -2.82 -6.09
CA ALA A 22 -10.71 -1.60 -5.45
C ALA A 22 -10.42 -0.50 -6.46
N THR A 23 -10.62 0.74 -6.05
CA THR A 23 -10.09 1.91 -6.73
C THR A 23 -8.71 2.19 -6.18
N VAL A 24 -7.74 2.39 -7.04
CA VAL A 24 -6.36 2.62 -6.62
C VAL A 24 -5.82 3.89 -7.25
N VAL A 25 -5.31 4.77 -6.42
CA VAL A 25 -4.66 6.01 -6.84
C VAL A 25 -3.22 5.96 -6.36
N SER A 26 -2.27 6.17 -7.28
CA SER A 26 -0.86 6.23 -6.92
C SER A 26 -0.55 7.55 -6.22
N LEU A 27 0.13 7.48 -5.09
CA LEU A 27 0.65 8.63 -4.37
C LEU A 27 2.17 8.71 -4.50
N ALA A 28 2.74 7.98 -5.46
CA ALA A 28 4.20 7.86 -5.58
C ALA A 28 4.90 9.20 -5.85
N ALA A 29 4.18 10.18 -6.41
CA ALA A 29 4.73 11.52 -6.63
C ALA A 29 4.77 12.37 -5.36
N MET A 30 4.08 11.95 -4.31
CA MET A 30 4.10 12.65 -3.04
C MET A 30 5.43 12.42 -2.32
N LYS A 31 5.79 13.36 -1.45
CA LYS A 31 7.05 13.32 -0.73
C LYS A 31 6.80 13.17 0.77
N HIS A 32 7.89 13.16 1.52
CA HIS A 32 7.86 13.18 3.00
C HIS A 32 7.23 11.92 3.61
N GLY A 33 7.52 10.77 3.01
CA GLY A 33 7.12 9.49 3.59
C GLY A 33 5.66 9.12 3.38
N CYS A 34 4.97 9.83 2.48
CA CYS A 34 3.59 9.51 2.14
C CYS A 34 3.51 8.07 1.60
N PRO A 35 2.51 7.27 2.01
CA PRO A 35 2.34 5.93 1.46
C PRO A 35 2.16 5.91 -0.05
N ASP A 36 2.44 4.77 -0.66
CA ASP A 36 2.44 4.63 -2.12
C ASP A 36 1.06 4.69 -2.75
N LEU A 37 0.04 4.17 -2.08
CA LEU A 37 -1.28 4.00 -2.66
C LEU A 37 -2.37 4.54 -1.75
N LEU A 38 -3.33 5.21 -2.38
CA LEU A 38 -4.64 5.50 -1.81
C LEU A 38 -5.61 4.50 -2.42
N VAL A 39 -6.30 3.75 -1.58
CA VAL A 39 -7.16 2.65 -2.01
C VAL A 39 -8.55 2.82 -1.46
N GLY A 40 -9.55 2.76 -2.34
CA GLY A 40 -10.95 2.74 -1.97
C GLY A 40 -11.54 1.36 -2.20
N TYR A 41 -12.19 0.81 -1.20
CA TYR A 41 -12.80 -0.51 -1.31
C TYR A 41 -13.98 -0.64 -0.33
N GLN A 42 -15.13 -0.99 -0.86
CA GLN A 42 -16.34 -1.21 -0.06
C GLN A 42 -16.61 -0.06 0.94
N ASN A 43 -16.60 1.16 0.40
CA ASN A 43 -16.84 2.39 1.17
C ASN A 43 -15.75 2.72 2.21
N GLU A 44 -14.64 2.01 2.19
CA GLU A 44 -13.51 2.30 3.06
C GLU A 44 -12.37 2.89 2.27
N THR A 45 -11.58 3.71 2.94
CA THR A 45 -10.37 4.33 2.38
C THR A 45 -9.18 3.79 3.14
N LEU A 46 -8.19 3.30 2.40
CA LEU A 46 -6.99 2.74 2.98
C LEU A 46 -5.77 3.40 2.37
N LEU A 47 -4.71 3.46 3.15
CA LEU A 47 -3.38 3.82 2.66
C LEU A 47 -2.51 2.58 2.72
N MET A 48 -1.76 2.33 1.64
CA MET A 48 -0.87 1.18 1.58
C MET A 48 0.54 1.62 1.21
N GLU A 49 1.50 1.12 1.96
CA GLU A 49 2.93 1.28 1.66
C GLU A 49 3.45 -0.03 1.09
N ILE A 50 3.97 0.01 -0.13
CA ILE A 50 4.48 -1.19 -0.80
C ILE A 50 5.96 -1.35 -0.50
N LYS A 51 6.33 -2.54 -0.05
CA LYS A 51 7.72 -2.93 0.16
C LYS A 51 8.06 -4.11 -0.75
N LYS A 52 9.32 -4.18 -1.17
CA LYS A 52 9.76 -5.22 -2.11
C LYS A 52 9.73 -6.62 -1.51
N ASP A 53 9.93 -6.74 -0.21
CA ASP A 53 9.97 -8.01 0.50
C ASP A 53 9.69 -7.82 1.99
N LYS A 54 9.72 -8.93 2.72
CA LYS A 54 9.44 -8.92 4.16
C LYS A 54 10.53 -8.23 4.98
N LYS A 55 11.72 -8.14 4.45
CA LYS A 55 12.88 -7.59 5.15
C LYS A 55 12.98 -6.07 5.02
N ALA A 56 12.39 -5.51 4.00
CA ALA A 56 12.47 -4.08 3.76
C ALA A 56 11.80 -3.30 4.89
N LYS A 57 12.51 -2.33 5.42
CA LYS A 57 12.06 -1.54 6.56
C LYS A 57 11.47 -0.22 6.09
N PHE A 58 10.66 0.38 6.95
CA PHE A 58 10.21 1.74 6.72
C PHE A 58 11.39 2.70 6.80
N THR A 59 11.38 3.71 5.96
CA THR A 59 12.36 4.80 6.04
C THR A 59 12.01 5.71 7.22
N PRO A 60 12.98 6.53 7.68
CA PRO A 60 12.68 7.51 8.73
C PRO A 60 11.51 8.43 8.39
N ASP A 61 11.41 8.88 7.13
CA ASP A 61 10.32 9.74 6.71
C ASP A 61 8.96 9.02 6.78
N GLN A 62 8.94 7.73 6.43
CA GLN A 62 7.73 6.93 6.52
C GLN A 62 7.29 6.74 7.97
N ILE A 63 8.25 6.50 8.86
CA ILE A 63 7.97 6.37 10.28
C ILE A 63 7.40 7.69 10.84
N GLU A 64 7.98 8.82 10.45
CA GLU A 64 7.49 10.12 10.86
C GLU A 64 6.07 10.37 10.34
N PHE A 65 5.82 10.06 9.07
CA PHE A 65 4.49 10.20 8.50
C PHE A 65 3.47 9.41 9.32
N MET A 66 3.75 8.12 9.55
CA MET A 66 2.84 7.25 10.27
C MET A 66 2.60 7.73 11.70
N GLY A 67 3.62 8.29 12.34
CA GLY A 67 3.50 8.81 13.69
C GLY A 67 2.62 10.05 13.79
N LYS A 68 2.54 10.83 12.73
CA LYS A 68 1.72 12.05 12.68
C LYS A 68 0.34 11.83 12.08
N TRP A 69 0.15 10.77 11.35
CA TRP A 69 -1.09 10.49 10.65
C TRP A 69 -2.23 10.23 11.63
N LYS A 70 -3.30 11.01 11.48
CA LYS A 70 -4.47 10.94 12.38
C LYS A 70 -5.62 10.12 11.79
N GLY A 71 -5.44 9.57 10.59
CA GLY A 71 -6.43 8.71 9.97
C GLY A 71 -6.25 7.25 10.37
N GLY A 72 -6.80 6.36 9.57
CA GLY A 72 -6.68 4.93 9.80
C GLY A 72 -5.25 4.43 9.62
N ALA A 73 -5.00 3.20 10.00
CA ALA A 73 -3.69 2.60 9.92
C ALA A 73 -3.19 2.54 8.47
N VAL A 74 -1.89 2.75 8.31
CA VAL A 74 -1.23 2.52 7.03
C VAL A 74 -0.86 1.05 6.94
N SER A 75 -1.31 0.37 5.90
CA SER A 75 -1.02 -1.04 5.69
C SER A 75 0.31 -1.20 4.97
N ARG A 76 1.20 -1.99 5.54
CA ARG A 76 2.42 -2.40 4.87
C ARG A 76 2.13 -3.65 4.05
N VAL A 77 2.38 -3.60 2.76
CA VAL A 77 2.13 -4.74 1.87
C VAL A 77 3.40 -5.05 1.07
N ASP A 78 3.76 -6.32 1.00
CA ASP A 78 4.94 -6.76 0.28
C ASP A 78 4.64 -7.84 -0.75
N SER A 79 3.36 -8.14 -0.94
CA SER A 79 2.93 -9.16 -1.90
C SER A 79 1.49 -8.90 -2.29
N VAL A 80 1.07 -9.54 -3.37
CA VAL A 80 -0.35 -9.52 -3.77
C VAL A 80 -1.22 -10.06 -2.64
N ASP A 81 -0.84 -11.16 -2.03
CA ASP A 81 -1.63 -11.75 -0.93
C ASP A 81 -1.77 -10.78 0.25
N ALA A 82 -0.69 -10.11 0.62
CA ALA A 82 -0.74 -9.13 1.70
C ALA A 82 -1.67 -7.96 1.35
N ALA A 83 -1.64 -7.50 0.11
CA ALA A 83 -2.50 -6.40 -0.34
C ALA A 83 -3.97 -6.81 -0.30
N ILE A 84 -4.29 -8.00 -0.77
CA ILE A 84 -5.67 -8.51 -0.75
C ILE A 84 -6.16 -8.67 0.69
N ARG A 85 -5.33 -9.19 1.59
CA ARG A 85 -5.68 -9.28 3.01
C ARG A 85 -5.93 -7.90 3.62
N ALA A 86 -5.17 -6.90 3.21
CA ALA A 86 -5.35 -5.54 3.71
C ALA A 86 -6.70 -4.95 3.34
N LEU A 87 -7.32 -5.42 2.26
CA LEU A 87 -8.69 -5.04 1.91
C LEU A 87 -9.74 -5.63 2.87
N GLY A 88 -9.33 -6.49 3.79
CA GLY A 88 -10.26 -7.16 4.67
C GLY A 88 -10.91 -8.39 4.04
N ILE A 89 -10.41 -8.83 2.89
CA ILE A 89 -10.87 -10.05 2.29
C ILE A 89 -10.29 -11.21 3.08
N THR A 90 -11.09 -11.79 3.92
CA THR A 90 -10.70 -13.00 4.63
C THR A 90 -11.07 -14.18 3.77
N ARG A 91 -10.08 -14.99 3.44
CA ARG A 91 -10.39 -16.32 2.94
C ARG A 91 -10.91 -17.12 4.11
N LYS A 92 -12.21 -17.20 4.20
CA LYS A 92 -12.79 -18.13 5.13
C LYS A 92 -12.56 -19.53 4.59
N VAL A 93 -11.76 -20.26 5.32
CA VAL A 93 -11.74 -21.69 5.16
C VAL A 93 -12.93 -22.20 5.96
N LEU A 94 -13.93 -22.56 5.24
CA LEU A 94 -15.09 -23.19 5.84
C LEU A 94 -14.84 -24.67 5.93
#